data_7cae5db3630620b91253653a9b6e8ce4
#
_entry.id   7cae5db3630620b91253653a9b6e8ce4
#
_cell.length_a   1.000
_cell.length_b   1.000
_cell.length_c   1.000
_cell.angle_alpha   90.00
_cell.angle_beta   90.00
_cell.angle_gamma   90.00
#
_symmetry.space_group_name_H-M   'P 1'
#
loop_
_entity.id
_entity.type
_entity.pdbx_description
1 polymer ?
#
loop_
_entity_poly.entity_id
_entity_poly.type
_entity_poly.pdbx_seq_one_letter_code
_entity_poly.pdbx_strand_id
1 'polypeptide(L)'
;MLIRIVKLTFKPENIASFERIFEESKNGILGFEGCNMVELYQDIGNPNIFFTYSFWDTESHLNNYRNSDFFKEVWGNTKKLFSDKPEAWSVHKLQSTNPS
;
A
#
# COMPACT_ATOMS: atom_id res chain seq x y z
N MET A 1 4.09 15.60 6.31
CA MET A 1 3.76 14.50 5.38
C MET A 1 3.59 13.20 6.13
N LEU A 2 2.57 12.46 5.78
CA LEU A 2 2.26 11.17 6.40
C LEU A 2 2.72 10.04 5.48
N ILE A 3 3.34 9.01 6.06
CA ILE A 3 3.73 7.82 5.31
C ILE A 3 2.84 6.67 5.76
N ARG A 4 2.16 6.02 4.80
CA ARG A 4 1.33 4.86 5.07
C ARG A 4 2.06 3.60 4.65
N ILE A 5 2.26 2.69 5.61
CA ILE A 5 2.93 1.41 5.37
C ILE A 5 1.93 0.30 5.62
N VAL A 6 1.77 -0.61 4.67
CA VAL A 6 0.87 -1.75 4.82
C VAL A 6 1.62 -3.03 4.52
N LYS A 7 1.56 -3.98 5.46
CA LYS A 7 2.15 -5.31 5.28
C LYS A 7 1.05 -6.27 4.83
N LEU A 8 1.31 -6.96 3.73
CA LEU A 8 0.38 -7.88 3.09
C LEU A 8 1.05 -9.23 2.92
N THR A 9 0.37 -10.30 3.33
CA THR A 9 0.89 -11.66 3.19
C THR A 9 -0.10 -12.49 2.39
N PHE A 10 0.39 -13.11 1.32
CA PHE A 10 -0.44 -13.85 0.37
C PHE A 10 -0.08 -15.32 0.32
N LYS A 11 -1.05 -16.14 -0.09
CA LYS A 11 -0.77 -17.51 -0.49
C LYS A 11 0.10 -17.47 -1.76
N PRO A 12 1.06 -18.39 -1.91
CA PRO A 12 1.96 -18.39 -3.07
C PRO A 12 1.20 -18.34 -4.41
N GLU A 13 0.12 -19.08 -4.53
CA GLU A 13 -0.68 -19.14 -5.76
C GLU A 13 -1.41 -17.85 -6.07
N ASN A 14 -1.49 -16.92 -5.12
CA ASN A 14 -2.20 -15.65 -5.27
C ASN A 14 -1.28 -14.46 -5.54
N ILE A 15 0.03 -14.66 -5.53
CA ILE A 15 0.99 -13.57 -5.69
C ILE A 15 0.83 -12.88 -7.04
N ALA A 16 0.74 -13.65 -8.13
CA ALA A 16 0.59 -13.08 -9.46
C ALA A 16 -0.70 -12.28 -9.59
N SER A 17 -1.79 -12.76 -8.97
CA SER A 17 -3.07 -12.05 -8.98
C SER A 17 -2.96 -10.71 -8.25
N PHE A 18 -2.28 -10.70 -7.10
CA PHE A 18 -2.07 -9.46 -6.36
C PHE A 18 -1.23 -8.46 -7.16
N GLU A 19 -0.13 -8.92 -7.76
CA GLU A 19 0.73 -8.04 -8.54
C GLU A 19 -0.03 -7.38 -9.69
N ARG A 20 -0.96 -8.12 -10.31
CA ARG A 20 -1.82 -7.57 -11.37
C ARG A 20 -2.75 -6.50 -10.81
N ILE A 21 -3.37 -6.77 -9.66
CA ILE A 21 -4.25 -5.79 -9.02
C ILE A 21 -3.48 -4.50 -8.71
N PHE A 22 -2.27 -4.62 -8.16
CA PHE A 22 -1.47 -3.46 -7.84
C PHE A 22 -1.07 -2.69 -9.10
N GLU A 23 -0.62 -3.40 -10.14
CA GLU A 23 -0.25 -2.77 -11.41
C GLU A 23 -1.41 -1.98 -12.01
N GLU A 24 -2.61 -2.51 -11.94
CA GLU A 24 -3.80 -1.85 -12.48
C GLU A 24 -4.29 -0.70 -11.61
N SER A 25 -3.98 -0.72 -10.30
CA SER A 25 -4.51 0.23 -9.32
C SER A 25 -3.58 1.37 -8.98
N LYS A 26 -2.28 1.19 -9.14
CA LYS A 26 -1.29 2.15 -8.60
C LYS A 26 -1.46 3.57 -9.13
N ASN A 27 -1.78 3.74 -10.40
CA ASN A 27 -1.98 5.07 -10.98
C ASN A 27 -3.27 5.71 -10.48
N GLY A 28 -4.29 4.91 -10.22
CA GLY A 28 -5.53 5.40 -9.63
C GLY A 28 -5.31 5.90 -8.20
N ILE A 29 -4.50 5.19 -7.43
CA ILE A 29 -4.15 5.60 -6.07
C ILE A 29 -3.38 6.93 -6.12
N LEU A 30 -2.37 7.00 -6.99
CA LEU A 30 -1.55 8.21 -7.14
C LEU A 30 -2.38 9.42 -7.57
N GLY A 31 -3.49 9.18 -8.24
CA GLY A 31 -4.38 10.25 -8.71
C GLY A 31 -5.23 10.89 -7.61
N PHE A 32 -5.27 10.31 -6.41
CA PHE A 32 -6.01 10.93 -5.32
C PHE A 32 -5.30 12.17 -4.80
N GLU A 33 -6.10 13.20 -4.46
CA GLU A 33 -5.56 14.43 -3.91
C GLU A 33 -4.74 14.14 -2.66
N GLY A 34 -3.56 14.73 -2.60
CA GLY A 34 -2.66 14.57 -1.46
C GLY A 34 -1.76 13.34 -1.52
N CYS A 35 -1.95 12.46 -2.50
CA CYS A 35 -1.07 11.30 -2.67
C CYS A 35 0.13 11.68 -3.54
N ASN A 36 1.34 11.54 -3.00
CA ASN A 36 2.56 11.97 -3.68
C ASN A 36 3.42 10.83 -4.17
N MET A 37 3.21 9.62 -3.66
CA MET A 37 4.00 8.45 -4.04
C MET A 37 3.28 7.18 -3.64
N VAL A 38 3.39 6.15 -4.50
CA VAL A 38 2.90 4.80 -4.19
C VAL A 38 3.96 3.84 -4.67
N GLU A 39 4.45 2.97 -3.76
CA GLU A 39 5.45 1.96 -4.09
C GLU A 39 5.09 0.62 -3.50
N LEU A 40 5.53 -0.44 -4.15
CA LEU A 40 5.34 -1.81 -3.70
C LEU A 40 6.72 -2.45 -3.48
N TYR A 41 6.88 -3.09 -2.33
CA TYR A 41 8.11 -3.83 -1.98
C TYR A 41 7.76 -5.27 -1.65
N GLN A 42 8.70 -6.14 -1.87
CA GLN A 42 8.57 -7.56 -1.52
C GLN A 42 9.70 -7.91 -0.56
N ASP A 43 9.41 -8.69 0.47
CA ASP A 43 10.43 -9.13 1.42
C ASP A 43 11.46 -10.00 0.70
N ILE A 44 12.75 -9.75 0.97
CA ILE A 44 13.82 -10.51 0.31
C ILE A 44 13.81 -11.97 0.74
N GLY A 45 13.53 -12.21 2.02
CA GLY A 45 13.59 -13.56 2.59
C GLY A 45 12.31 -14.38 2.44
N ASN A 46 11.16 -13.72 2.19
CA ASN A 46 9.87 -14.41 2.08
C ASN A 46 9.04 -13.78 0.96
N PRO A 47 8.96 -14.42 -0.21
CA PRO A 47 8.27 -13.85 -1.37
C PRO A 47 6.76 -13.69 -1.18
N ASN A 48 6.19 -14.25 -0.12
CA ASN A 48 4.76 -14.11 0.17
C ASN A 48 4.42 -12.78 0.86
N ILE A 49 5.44 -12.08 1.38
CA ILE A 49 5.25 -10.84 2.15
C ILE A 49 5.56 -9.63 1.29
N PHE A 50 4.60 -8.70 1.24
CA PHE A 50 4.72 -7.45 0.51
C PHE A 50 4.46 -6.28 1.43
N PHE A 51 5.03 -5.13 1.05
CA PHE A 51 4.78 -3.87 1.75
C PHE A 51 4.41 -2.81 0.71
N THR A 52 3.33 -2.07 0.99
CA THR A 52 3.04 -0.88 0.19
C THR A 52 3.45 0.34 1.00
N TYR A 53 4.08 1.29 0.32
CA TYR A 53 4.44 2.59 0.87
C TYR A 53 3.69 3.65 0.07
N SER A 54 3.01 4.55 0.76
CA SER A 54 2.40 5.70 0.10
C SER A 54 2.60 6.95 0.94
N PHE A 55 2.82 8.07 0.27
CA PHE A 55 3.06 9.36 0.91
C PHE A 55 1.85 10.24 0.71
N TRP A 56 1.36 10.83 1.80
CA TRP A 56 0.15 11.67 1.80
C TRP A 56 0.43 13.01 2.46
N ASP A 57 -0.14 14.08 1.90
CA ASP A 57 0.04 15.41 2.46
C ASP A 57 -0.51 15.49 3.89
N THR A 58 -1.69 14.93 4.12
CA THR A 58 -2.35 14.94 5.43
C THR A 58 -3.10 13.65 5.68
N GLU A 59 -3.45 13.42 6.94
CA GLU A 59 -4.28 12.28 7.31
C GLU A 59 -5.67 12.35 6.65
N SER A 60 -6.21 13.56 6.50
CA SER A 60 -7.50 13.73 5.83
C SER A 60 -7.48 13.24 4.39
N HIS A 61 -6.39 13.50 3.66
CA HIS A 61 -6.24 12.99 2.30
C HIS A 61 -6.22 11.47 2.27
N LEU A 62 -5.49 10.84 3.18
CA LEU A 62 -5.46 9.39 3.29
C LEU A 62 -6.85 8.84 3.61
N ASN A 63 -7.56 9.47 4.54
CA ASN A 63 -8.90 9.03 4.93
C ASN A 63 -9.90 9.17 3.78
N ASN A 64 -9.81 10.23 2.99
CA ASN A 64 -10.64 10.40 1.80
C ASN A 64 -10.44 9.25 0.81
N TYR A 65 -9.19 8.86 0.59
CA TYR A 65 -8.87 7.72 -0.25
C TYR A 65 -9.46 6.43 0.33
N ARG A 66 -9.23 6.18 1.62
CA ARG A 66 -9.69 4.95 2.28
C ARG A 66 -11.21 4.83 2.34
N ASN A 67 -11.93 5.94 2.29
CA ASN A 67 -13.39 5.96 2.28
C ASN A 67 -13.97 5.95 0.87
N SER A 68 -13.12 5.98 -0.16
CA SER A 68 -13.59 6.01 -1.55
C SER A 68 -14.09 4.65 -2.02
N ASP A 69 -14.97 4.68 -3.01
CA ASP A 69 -15.43 3.45 -3.66
C ASP A 69 -14.28 2.73 -4.36
N PHE A 70 -13.34 3.50 -4.92
CA PHE A 70 -12.15 2.94 -5.56
C PHE A 70 -11.36 2.06 -4.57
N PHE A 71 -11.07 2.60 -3.39
CA PHE A 71 -10.34 1.84 -2.37
C PHE A 71 -11.11 0.58 -1.95
N LYS A 72 -12.41 0.72 -1.71
CA LYS A 72 -13.23 -0.40 -1.26
C LYS A 72 -13.22 -1.55 -2.26
N GLU A 73 -13.26 -1.23 -3.56
CA GLU A 73 -13.21 -2.24 -4.61
C GLU A 73 -11.85 -2.92 -4.67
N VAL A 74 -10.77 -2.13 -4.72
CA VAL A 74 -9.41 -2.66 -4.78
C VAL A 74 -9.11 -3.51 -3.55
N TRP A 75 -9.44 -2.99 -2.36
CA TRP A 75 -9.20 -3.70 -1.11
C TRP A 75 -10.04 -4.98 -1.02
N GLY A 76 -11.29 -4.93 -1.46
CA GLY A 76 -12.17 -6.10 -1.46
C GLY A 76 -11.62 -7.22 -2.33
N ASN A 77 -11.03 -6.89 -3.47
CA ASN A 77 -10.40 -7.88 -4.33
C ASN A 77 -9.07 -8.40 -3.76
N THR A 78 -8.33 -7.53 -3.08
CA THR A 78 -7.03 -7.87 -2.51
C THR A 78 -7.15 -8.77 -1.29
N LYS A 79 -8.10 -8.47 -0.40
CA LYS A 79 -8.20 -9.21 0.86
C LYS A 79 -8.58 -10.68 0.69
N LYS A 80 -9.20 -11.03 -0.43
CA LYS A 80 -9.53 -12.42 -0.74
C LYS A 80 -8.30 -13.28 -0.97
N LEU A 81 -7.16 -12.66 -1.22
CA LEU A 81 -5.93 -13.33 -1.59
C LEU A 81 -5.00 -13.58 -0.40
N PHE A 82 -5.31 -13.00 0.76
CA PHE A 82 -4.43 -13.09 1.94
C PHE A 82 -4.34 -14.50 2.50
N SER A 83 -3.15 -14.83 3.02
CA SER A 83 -2.95 -15.99 3.88
C SER A 83 -2.95 -15.60 5.34
N ASP A 84 -2.58 -14.35 5.64
CA ASP A 84 -2.53 -13.83 6.99
C ASP A 84 -3.20 -12.46 7.06
N LYS A 85 -3.55 -12.04 8.29
CA LYS A 85 -4.17 -10.75 8.52
C LYS A 85 -3.19 -9.63 8.15
N PRO A 86 -3.63 -8.61 7.39
CA PRO A 86 -2.77 -7.48 7.07
C PRO A 86 -2.51 -6.60 8.27
N GLU A 87 -1.39 -5.87 8.23
CA GLU A 87 -1.04 -4.90 9.24
C GLU A 87 -0.75 -3.57 8.56
N ALA A 88 -1.09 -2.47 9.22
CA ALA A 88 -0.95 -1.14 8.63
C ALA A 88 -0.53 -0.12 9.67
N TRP A 89 0.31 0.83 9.24
CA TRP A 89 0.81 1.91 10.09
C TRP A 89 0.78 3.23 9.35
N SER A 90 0.46 4.29 10.09
CA SER A 90 0.65 5.65 9.63
C SER A 90 1.79 6.22 10.47
N VAL A 91 2.84 6.68 9.81
CA VAL A 91 4.05 7.17 10.48
C VAL A 91 4.48 8.50 9.86
N HIS A 92 5.33 9.23 10.58
CA HIS A 92 5.97 10.41 10.02
C HIS A 92 7.46 10.35 10.30
N LYS A 93 8.23 10.99 9.43
CA LYS A 93 9.68 11.00 9.57
C LYS A 93 10.09 11.91 10.72
N LEU A 94 10.84 11.38 11.67
CA LEU A 94 11.41 12.18 12.75
C LEU A 94 12.79 12.71 12.40
N GLN A 95 13.62 11.89 11.79
CA GLN A 95 14.98 12.22 11.44
C GLN A 95 15.39 11.48 10.19
N SER A 96 16.34 12.04 9.47
CA SER A 96 16.98 11.31 8.39
C SER A 96 18.40 11.85 8.22
N THR A 97 19.29 11.00 7.72
CA THR A 97 20.60 11.42 7.27
C THR A 97 20.69 11.14 5.79
N ASN A 98 21.38 11.99 5.08
CA ASN A 98 21.60 11.81 3.66
C ASN A 98 23.08 11.96 3.38
N PRO A 99 23.80 10.87 3.17
CA PRO A 99 25.26 10.89 3.04
C PRO A 99 25.78 11.44 1.71
N SER A 100 24.89 11.66 0.75
CA SER A 100 25.34 12.12 -0.57
C SER A 100 25.93 13.49 -0.61
#